data_11b664a154c4e965aa9e3b5b94cf1917
#
_entry.id   11b664a154c4e965aa9e3b5b94cf1917
#
_cell.length_a   1.000
_cell.length_b   1.000
_cell.length_c   1.000
_cell.angle_alpha   90.00
_cell.angle_beta   90.00
_cell.angle_gamma   90.00
#
_symmetry.space_group_name_H-M   'P 1'
#
loop_
_entity.id
_entity.type
_entity.pdbx_description
1 polymer ?
#
loop_
_entity_poly.entity_id
_entity_poly.type
_entity_poly.pdbx_seq_one_letter_code
_entity_poly.pdbx_strand_id
1 'polypeptide(L)'
;MKTEEIAVAREDTRESVTFGADRNKDFSKEPLCLSGRGVTRVFHTGKTTTVAVDHVDFDFHHGELISIVGESGSGKTTLSKMLLGLLEPTEGQIFFHGQPRDISTNAKKKEYWKGIQAIFQDPFSSYNVFHKIDSVLLDCINMRGGKSLPREKKVEMMTEACSFVNLKFAELTNKYPFELSGGQMQRLMIARIFLLKPDILLADEPTSMIDACSRATILDMLLNLRNETGMTVIFITHDIGLAYYISDSVYIMEHGKFVESGKADKVILEPQAPYTKRLISDVPKIHEPWDLSTVDLTAGN
;
A
#
# COMPACT_ATOMS: atom_id res chain seq x y z
N MET A 1 -16.54 63.67 2.97
CA MET A 1 -16.28 63.06 1.66
C MET A 1 -16.01 61.58 1.91
N LYS A 2 -16.89 60.76 1.39
CA LYS A 2 -17.02 59.31 1.67
C LYS A 2 -15.93 58.53 0.97
N THR A 3 -15.19 57.71 1.73
CA THR A 3 -14.29 56.67 1.24
C THR A 3 -15.16 55.44 1.02
N GLU A 4 -15.34 55.01 -0.25
CA GLU A 4 -15.98 53.79 -0.62
C GLU A 4 -15.04 52.60 -0.39
N GLU A 5 -15.45 51.69 0.50
CA GLU A 5 -14.88 50.38 0.69
C GLU A 5 -15.24 49.51 -0.54
N ILE A 6 -14.21 49.14 -1.28
CA ILE A 6 -14.33 48.08 -2.31
C ILE A 6 -14.17 46.75 -1.58
N ALA A 7 -15.28 46.12 -1.22
CA ALA A 7 -15.33 44.75 -0.76
C ALA A 7 -15.09 43.83 -1.98
N VAL A 8 -13.88 43.30 -2.14
CA VAL A 8 -13.58 42.19 -3.03
C VAL A 8 -14.10 40.93 -2.37
N ALA A 9 -15.25 40.45 -2.81
CA ALA A 9 -15.75 39.12 -2.52
C ALA A 9 -14.79 38.10 -3.15
N ARG A 10 -13.91 37.50 -2.35
CA ARG A 10 -13.25 36.27 -2.70
C ARG A 10 -14.27 35.14 -2.55
N GLU A 11 -14.82 34.69 -3.65
CA GLU A 11 -15.48 33.38 -3.72
C GLU A 11 -14.44 32.30 -3.35
N ASP A 12 -14.56 31.82 -2.12
CA ASP A 12 -13.76 30.69 -1.60
C ASP A 12 -14.36 29.39 -2.12
N THR A 13 -14.13 29.11 -3.40
CA THR A 13 -14.36 27.77 -3.98
C THR A 13 -13.25 26.85 -3.54
N ARG A 14 -13.13 26.63 -2.24
CA ARG A 14 -12.49 25.43 -1.73
C ARG A 14 -13.49 24.30 -1.90
N GLU A 15 -13.39 23.60 -3.03
CA GLU A 15 -13.82 22.20 -3.05
C GLU A 15 -13.18 21.55 -1.81
N SER A 16 -14.02 21.03 -0.94
CA SER A 16 -13.61 20.27 0.23
C SER A 16 -12.89 19.02 -0.30
N VAL A 17 -11.57 19.10 -0.42
CA VAL A 17 -10.73 17.93 -0.60
C VAL A 17 -10.94 17.10 0.66
N THR A 18 -11.77 16.08 0.57
CA THR A 18 -11.94 15.07 1.62
C THR A 18 -10.62 14.33 1.74
N PHE A 19 -9.77 14.79 2.68
CA PHE A 19 -8.56 14.09 3.07
C PHE A 19 -8.96 12.82 3.79
N GLY A 20 -8.60 11.65 3.23
CA GLY A 20 -8.81 10.35 3.85
C GLY A 20 -9.69 9.40 3.03
N ALA A 21 -9.91 8.22 3.57
CA ALA A 21 -10.77 7.20 3.00
C ALA A 21 -12.26 7.67 2.94
N ASP A 22 -13.00 7.26 1.92
CA ASP A 22 -14.45 7.48 1.87
C ASP A 22 -15.16 6.47 2.78
N ARG A 23 -15.20 6.79 4.07
CA ARG A 23 -15.71 5.91 5.14
C ARG A 23 -17.21 5.64 5.05
N ASN A 24 -17.94 6.38 4.20
CA ASN A 24 -19.38 6.19 4.00
C ASN A 24 -19.67 5.11 2.94
N LYS A 25 -18.70 4.76 2.11
CA LYS A 25 -18.87 3.74 1.07
C LYS A 25 -18.99 2.35 1.68
N ASP A 26 -19.98 1.59 1.21
CA ASP A 26 -20.17 0.18 1.56
C ASP A 26 -19.59 -0.70 0.45
N PHE A 27 -18.34 -1.14 0.64
CA PHE A 27 -17.63 -1.96 -0.33
C PHE A 27 -18.14 -3.40 -0.41
N SER A 28 -18.93 -3.89 0.56
CA SER A 28 -19.48 -5.25 0.53
C SER A 28 -20.38 -5.53 -0.69
N LYS A 29 -20.81 -4.47 -1.38
CA LYS A 29 -21.61 -4.56 -2.61
C LYS A 29 -20.76 -4.56 -3.89
N GLU A 30 -19.48 -4.20 -3.78
CA GLU A 30 -18.55 -4.24 -4.90
C GLU A 30 -18.08 -5.68 -5.15
N PRO A 31 -17.72 -6.04 -6.38
CA PRO A 31 -17.18 -7.35 -6.68
C PRO A 31 -15.89 -7.65 -5.90
N LEU A 32 -15.67 -8.92 -5.59
CA LEU A 32 -14.40 -9.36 -5.00
C LEU A 32 -13.27 -9.26 -6.03
N CYS A 33 -12.18 -8.59 -5.65
CA CYS A 33 -10.96 -8.54 -6.47
C CYS A 33 -9.93 -9.58 -6.01
N LEU A 34 -9.79 -9.80 -4.70
CA LEU A 34 -8.91 -10.80 -4.13
C LEU A 34 -9.55 -11.40 -2.88
N SER A 35 -9.60 -12.71 -2.78
CA SER A 35 -10.10 -13.37 -1.57
C SER A 35 -9.30 -14.62 -1.23
N GLY A 36 -9.36 -15.05 0.02
CA GLY A 36 -8.69 -16.25 0.52
C GLY A 36 -9.57 -17.07 1.41
N ARG A 37 -9.39 -18.39 1.39
CA ARG A 37 -10.11 -19.33 2.24
C ARG A 37 -9.13 -20.33 2.85
N GLY A 38 -9.04 -20.33 4.18
CA GLY A 38 -8.17 -21.20 4.96
C GLY A 38 -6.69 -21.06 4.62
N VAL A 39 -6.25 -19.86 4.16
CA VAL A 39 -4.91 -19.64 3.64
C VAL A 39 -3.89 -19.86 4.75
N THR A 40 -3.03 -20.86 4.57
CA THR A 40 -2.05 -21.29 5.57
C THR A 40 -0.66 -21.37 4.96
N ARG A 41 0.36 -20.94 5.71
CA ARG A 41 1.75 -21.16 5.34
C ARG A 41 2.59 -21.69 6.50
N VAL A 42 3.13 -22.87 6.31
CA VAL A 42 4.04 -23.55 7.23
C VAL A 42 5.44 -23.58 6.62
N PHE A 43 6.44 -23.23 7.42
CA PHE A 43 7.86 -23.38 7.08
C PHE A 43 8.48 -24.48 7.92
N HIS A 44 9.24 -25.35 7.28
CA HIS A 44 10.04 -26.39 7.95
C HIS A 44 11.53 -26.04 7.82
N THR A 45 12.19 -25.79 8.95
CA THR A 45 13.63 -25.52 8.99
C THR A 45 14.30 -26.53 9.93
N GLY A 46 14.88 -27.57 9.35
CA GLY A 46 15.42 -28.68 10.12
C GLY A 46 14.32 -29.37 10.94
N LYS A 47 14.44 -29.32 12.29
CA LYS A 47 13.44 -29.90 13.21
C LYS A 47 12.35 -28.91 13.65
N THR A 48 12.47 -27.66 13.28
CA THR A 48 11.49 -26.62 13.70
C THR A 48 10.45 -26.42 12.64
N THR A 49 9.18 -26.41 13.07
CA THR A 49 8.01 -26.08 12.24
C THR A 49 7.47 -24.74 12.70
N THR A 50 7.36 -23.78 11.80
CA THR A 50 6.80 -22.45 12.06
C THR A 50 5.58 -22.24 11.19
N VAL A 51 4.43 -21.96 11.79
CA VAL A 51 3.22 -21.56 11.09
C VAL A 51 3.25 -20.03 11.00
N ALA A 52 3.57 -19.52 9.82
CA ALA A 52 3.71 -18.08 9.60
C ALA A 52 2.39 -17.40 9.25
N VAL A 53 1.46 -18.13 8.62
CA VAL A 53 0.07 -17.73 8.37
C VAL A 53 -0.80 -18.97 8.66
N ASP A 54 -1.85 -18.78 9.43
CA ASP A 54 -2.64 -19.88 10.00
C ASP A 54 -4.13 -19.68 9.74
N HIS A 55 -4.67 -20.38 8.73
CA HIS A 55 -6.08 -20.44 8.35
C HIS A 55 -6.76 -19.07 8.23
N VAL A 56 -6.12 -18.13 7.51
CA VAL A 56 -6.71 -16.80 7.30
C VAL A 56 -7.74 -16.81 6.17
N ASP A 57 -8.89 -16.19 6.45
CA ASP A 57 -9.94 -15.87 5.48
C ASP A 57 -9.98 -14.36 5.27
N PHE A 58 -10.17 -13.93 4.02
CA PHE A 58 -10.32 -12.51 3.69
C PHE A 58 -11.11 -12.32 2.41
N ASP A 59 -11.81 -11.18 2.33
CA ASP A 59 -12.54 -10.69 1.18
C ASP A 59 -12.18 -9.23 0.94
N PHE A 60 -11.48 -8.97 -0.18
CA PHE A 60 -11.10 -7.62 -0.60
C PHE A 60 -11.89 -7.26 -1.85
N HIS A 61 -12.51 -6.07 -1.84
CA HIS A 61 -13.42 -5.63 -2.87
C HIS A 61 -12.75 -4.62 -3.82
N HIS A 62 -13.29 -4.50 -5.02
CA HIS A 62 -12.80 -3.53 -6.00
C HIS A 62 -12.86 -2.09 -5.48
N GLY A 63 -11.76 -1.37 -5.67
CA GLY A 63 -11.62 0.04 -5.29
C GLY A 63 -11.52 0.28 -3.78
N GLU A 64 -11.49 -0.77 -2.95
CA GLU A 64 -11.32 -0.69 -1.50
C GLU A 64 -9.86 -0.40 -1.14
N LEU A 65 -9.61 0.38 -0.09
CA LEU A 65 -8.33 0.51 0.54
C LEU A 65 -8.33 -0.23 1.88
N ILE A 66 -7.60 -1.34 1.92
CA ILE A 66 -7.53 -2.26 3.04
C ILE A 66 -6.17 -2.11 3.73
N SER A 67 -6.14 -1.95 5.05
CA SER A 67 -4.90 -2.09 5.81
C SER A 67 -4.79 -3.44 6.51
N ILE A 68 -3.61 -4.04 6.45
CA ILE A 68 -3.22 -5.20 7.26
C ILE A 68 -2.20 -4.71 8.29
N VAL A 69 -2.59 -4.75 9.57
CA VAL A 69 -1.82 -4.17 10.68
C VAL A 69 -1.40 -5.25 11.68
N GLY A 70 -0.23 -5.11 12.25
CA GLY A 70 0.27 -6.01 13.30
C GLY A 70 1.76 -5.78 13.58
N GLU A 71 2.27 -6.31 14.67
CA GLU A 71 3.68 -6.21 15.05
C GLU A 71 4.61 -6.95 14.08
N SER A 72 5.92 -6.70 14.19
CA SER A 72 6.93 -7.46 13.45
C SER A 72 6.81 -8.94 13.79
N GLY A 73 6.89 -9.81 12.77
CA GLY A 73 6.73 -11.26 12.95
C GLY A 73 5.28 -11.76 13.00
N SER A 74 4.25 -10.91 12.92
CA SER A 74 2.84 -11.36 12.92
C SER A 74 2.41 -12.15 11.68
N GLY A 75 3.25 -12.19 10.60
CA GLY A 75 2.95 -12.95 9.38
C GLY A 75 2.64 -12.10 8.14
N LYS A 76 2.55 -10.76 8.26
CA LYS A 76 2.18 -9.83 7.17
C LYS A 76 3.01 -9.99 5.90
N THR A 77 4.33 -10.00 6.02
CA THR A 77 5.24 -10.17 4.87
C THR A 77 5.09 -11.55 4.22
N THR A 78 4.77 -12.59 4.99
CA THR A 78 4.50 -13.92 4.43
C THR A 78 3.19 -13.91 3.66
N LEU A 79 2.15 -13.31 4.22
CA LEU A 79 0.85 -13.14 3.55
C LEU A 79 1.03 -12.28 2.29
N SER A 80 1.74 -11.15 2.35
CA SER A 80 2.03 -10.29 1.20
C SER A 80 2.67 -11.07 0.04
N LYS A 81 3.68 -11.90 0.33
CA LYS A 81 4.32 -12.77 -0.68
C LYS A 81 3.36 -13.80 -1.26
N MET A 82 2.44 -14.32 -0.46
CA MET A 82 1.41 -15.24 -0.97
C MET A 82 0.40 -14.51 -1.86
N LEU A 83 -0.07 -13.32 -1.46
CA LEU A 83 -0.97 -12.51 -2.28
C LEU A 83 -0.34 -12.15 -3.64
N LEU A 84 0.95 -11.84 -3.67
CA LEU A 84 1.70 -11.55 -4.89
C LEU A 84 2.03 -12.79 -5.74
N GLY A 85 1.73 -14.00 -5.26
CA GLY A 85 2.11 -15.23 -5.96
C GLY A 85 3.62 -15.47 -6.01
N LEU A 86 4.37 -14.89 -5.09
CA LEU A 86 5.80 -15.15 -4.88
C LEU A 86 6.02 -16.35 -3.97
N LEU A 87 5.00 -16.71 -3.19
CA LEU A 87 4.98 -17.84 -2.28
C LEU A 87 3.61 -18.52 -2.40
N GLU A 88 3.59 -19.85 -2.53
CA GLU A 88 2.33 -20.60 -2.51
C GLU A 88 1.89 -20.92 -1.08
N PRO A 89 0.58 -20.92 -0.78
CA PRO A 89 0.08 -21.42 0.48
C PRO A 89 0.39 -22.93 0.61
N THR A 90 0.57 -23.39 1.85
CA THR A 90 0.68 -24.83 2.17
C THR A 90 -0.68 -25.48 2.15
N GLU A 91 -1.70 -24.76 2.62
CA GLU A 91 -3.11 -25.17 2.64
C GLU A 91 -3.99 -23.95 2.32
N GLY A 92 -5.26 -24.24 1.95
CA GLY A 92 -6.21 -23.23 1.56
C GLY A 92 -6.04 -22.72 0.12
N GLN A 93 -6.78 -21.70 -0.24
CA GLN A 93 -6.82 -21.22 -1.62
C GLN A 93 -7.00 -19.71 -1.68
N ILE A 94 -6.34 -19.08 -2.68
CA ILE A 94 -6.48 -17.66 -3.01
C ILE A 94 -7.25 -17.57 -4.33
N PHE A 95 -8.18 -16.62 -4.40
CA PHE A 95 -9.01 -16.34 -5.57
C PHE A 95 -8.70 -14.94 -6.07
N PHE A 96 -8.60 -14.79 -7.38
CA PHE A 96 -8.43 -13.52 -8.07
C PHE A 96 -9.63 -13.29 -9.00
N HIS A 97 -10.33 -12.17 -8.83
CA HIS A 97 -11.60 -11.88 -9.51
C HIS A 97 -12.60 -13.04 -9.44
N GLY A 98 -12.75 -13.63 -8.25
CA GLY A 98 -13.69 -14.74 -7.99
C GLY A 98 -13.28 -16.10 -8.59
N GLN A 99 -12.14 -16.19 -9.27
CA GLN A 99 -11.61 -17.44 -9.82
C GLN A 99 -10.41 -17.92 -9.01
N PRO A 100 -10.21 -19.24 -8.85
CA PRO A 100 -9.00 -19.78 -8.25
C PRO A 100 -7.75 -19.21 -8.94
N ARG A 101 -6.84 -18.61 -8.13
CA ARG A 101 -5.60 -18.07 -8.67
C ARG A 101 -4.77 -19.17 -9.33
N ASP A 102 -4.44 -18.98 -10.58
CA ASP A 102 -3.61 -19.91 -11.34
C ASP A 102 -2.29 -19.26 -11.76
N ILE A 103 -1.21 -19.64 -11.11
CA ILE A 103 0.17 -19.21 -11.40
C ILE A 103 1.09 -20.40 -11.71
N SER A 104 0.52 -21.50 -12.23
CA SER A 104 1.21 -22.75 -12.50
C SER A 104 2.26 -22.65 -13.59
N THR A 105 2.14 -21.68 -14.50
CA THR A 105 3.10 -21.45 -15.59
C THR A 105 3.61 -20.01 -15.56
N ASN A 106 4.80 -19.79 -16.15
CA ASN A 106 5.37 -18.45 -16.28
C ASN A 106 4.45 -17.48 -17.06
N ALA A 107 3.68 -17.97 -18.02
CA ALA A 107 2.73 -17.16 -18.78
C ALA A 107 1.56 -16.70 -17.89
N LYS A 108 0.93 -17.62 -17.14
CA LYS A 108 -0.15 -17.34 -16.19
C LYS A 108 0.34 -16.42 -15.05
N LYS A 109 1.55 -16.65 -14.56
CA LYS A 109 2.17 -15.80 -13.54
C LYS A 109 2.36 -14.36 -14.03
N LYS A 110 2.84 -14.19 -15.27
CA LYS A 110 2.96 -12.86 -15.88
C LYS A 110 1.60 -12.18 -16.08
N GLU A 111 0.57 -12.93 -16.42
CA GLU A 111 -0.79 -12.40 -16.56
C GLU A 111 -1.34 -11.94 -15.20
N TYR A 112 -1.20 -12.77 -14.16
CA TYR A 112 -1.54 -12.41 -12.79
C TYR A 112 -0.83 -11.11 -12.35
N TRP A 113 0.47 -10.97 -12.66
CA TRP A 113 1.24 -9.79 -12.30
C TRP A 113 0.90 -8.52 -13.10
N LYS A 114 0.13 -8.62 -14.19
CA LYS A 114 -0.45 -7.41 -14.81
C LYS A 114 -1.57 -6.83 -13.96
N GLY A 115 -2.36 -7.69 -13.31
CA GLY A 115 -3.47 -7.30 -12.46
C GLY A 115 -3.06 -6.92 -11.03
N ILE A 116 -1.92 -7.44 -10.52
CA ILE A 116 -1.43 -7.13 -9.18
C ILE A 116 0.03 -6.65 -9.22
N GLN A 117 0.29 -5.53 -8.56
CA GLN A 117 1.64 -4.95 -8.46
C GLN A 117 1.96 -4.64 -7.01
N ALA A 118 3.26 -4.43 -6.71
CA ALA A 118 3.70 -4.13 -5.36
C ALA A 118 4.63 -2.92 -5.29
N ILE A 119 4.53 -2.21 -4.17
CA ILE A 119 5.51 -1.27 -3.63
C ILE A 119 6.07 -1.92 -2.37
N PHE A 120 7.38 -2.17 -2.33
CA PHE A 120 8.06 -2.77 -1.19
C PHE A 120 8.70 -1.70 -0.29
N GLN A 121 9.01 -2.09 0.94
CA GLN A 121 9.63 -1.27 1.96
C GLN A 121 10.94 -0.62 1.49
N ASP A 122 11.83 -1.40 0.86
CA ASP A 122 13.06 -0.88 0.26
C ASP A 122 12.83 -0.56 -1.23
N PRO A 123 12.78 0.73 -1.60
CA PRO A 123 12.56 1.12 -2.98
C PRO A 123 13.70 0.70 -3.91
N PHE A 124 14.95 0.64 -3.42
CA PHE A 124 16.11 0.28 -4.25
C PHE A 124 16.13 -1.20 -4.61
N SER A 125 15.67 -2.09 -3.72
CA SER A 125 15.61 -3.53 -3.98
C SER A 125 14.69 -3.91 -5.14
N SER A 126 13.76 -3.01 -5.50
CA SER A 126 12.80 -3.20 -6.59
C SER A 126 13.35 -2.87 -7.96
N TYR A 127 14.55 -2.31 -8.04
CA TYR A 127 15.15 -1.86 -9.30
C TYR A 127 16.45 -2.58 -9.62
N ASN A 128 16.64 -2.85 -10.91
CA ASN A 128 17.96 -3.24 -11.38
C ASN A 128 18.83 -1.98 -11.49
N VAL A 129 19.89 -1.93 -10.68
CA VAL A 129 20.81 -0.77 -10.58
C VAL A 129 21.53 -0.42 -11.90
N PHE A 130 21.59 -1.36 -12.85
CA PHE A 130 22.18 -1.18 -14.16
C PHE A 130 21.21 -0.67 -15.24
N HIS A 131 19.92 -0.51 -14.90
CA HIS A 131 18.91 0.02 -15.81
C HIS A 131 18.65 1.50 -15.50
N LYS A 132 18.62 2.31 -16.54
CA LYS A 132 18.26 3.73 -16.43
C LYS A 132 16.78 3.87 -16.10
N ILE A 133 16.44 4.96 -15.41
CA ILE A 133 15.05 5.25 -14.96
C ILE A 133 14.09 5.37 -16.14
N ASP A 134 14.49 6.07 -17.21
CA ASP A 134 13.68 6.20 -18.42
C ASP A 134 13.40 4.85 -19.09
N SER A 135 14.35 3.91 -19.08
CA SER A 135 14.15 2.55 -19.57
C SER A 135 13.13 1.79 -18.71
N VAL A 136 13.21 1.93 -17.38
CA VAL A 136 12.26 1.27 -16.47
C VAL A 136 10.83 1.78 -16.68
N LEU A 137 10.65 3.10 -16.83
CA LEU A 137 9.33 3.69 -17.11
C LEU A 137 8.80 3.26 -18.49
N LEU A 138 9.69 3.21 -19.48
CA LEU A 138 9.34 2.73 -20.83
C LEU A 138 8.89 1.27 -20.81
N ASP A 139 9.52 0.42 -20.01
CA ASP A 139 9.14 -0.97 -19.87
C ASP A 139 7.74 -1.12 -19.27
N CYS A 140 7.34 -0.26 -18.32
CA CYS A 140 5.99 -0.24 -17.78
C CYS A 140 4.95 0.03 -18.89
N ILE A 141 5.19 1.01 -19.76
CA ILE A 141 4.33 1.31 -20.91
C ILE A 141 4.27 0.12 -21.87
N ASN A 142 5.41 -0.49 -22.16
CA ASN A 142 5.51 -1.65 -23.07
C ASN A 142 4.77 -2.88 -22.51
N MET A 143 4.84 -3.13 -21.21
CA MET A 143 4.16 -4.24 -20.54
C MET A 143 2.63 -4.09 -20.63
N ARG A 144 2.13 -2.86 -20.63
CA ARG A 144 0.70 -2.54 -20.76
C ARG A 144 0.20 -2.53 -22.22
N GLY A 145 1.02 -2.96 -23.17
CA GLY A 145 0.66 -3.03 -24.60
C GLY A 145 1.06 -1.80 -25.41
N GLY A 146 1.76 -0.85 -24.82
CA GLY A 146 2.18 0.39 -25.48
C GLY A 146 3.42 0.25 -26.39
N LYS A 147 3.82 -0.96 -26.77
CA LYS A 147 5.04 -1.18 -27.63
C LYS A 147 4.94 -0.43 -28.96
N SER A 148 3.77 -0.42 -29.57
CA SER A 148 3.52 0.21 -30.89
C SER A 148 3.28 1.72 -30.83
N LEU A 149 3.20 2.32 -29.62
CA LEU A 149 2.98 3.77 -29.48
C LEU A 149 4.17 4.56 -30.02
N PRO A 150 3.92 5.73 -30.65
CA PRO A 150 4.97 6.67 -31.04
C PRO A 150 5.83 7.09 -29.83
N ARG A 151 7.09 7.45 -30.10
CA ARG A 151 8.04 7.85 -29.05
C ARG A 151 7.55 9.07 -28.26
N GLU A 152 6.98 10.04 -28.97
CA GLU A 152 6.42 11.27 -28.39
C GLU A 152 5.33 10.95 -27.36
N LYS A 153 4.41 10.02 -27.69
CA LYS A 153 3.35 9.59 -26.79
C LYS A 153 3.88 8.87 -25.53
N LYS A 154 4.93 8.05 -25.70
CA LYS A 154 5.59 7.41 -24.55
C LYS A 154 6.25 8.43 -23.63
N VAL A 155 6.90 9.46 -24.19
CA VAL A 155 7.52 10.56 -23.42
C VAL A 155 6.45 11.36 -22.69
N GLU A 156 5.32 11.65 -23.34
CA GLU A 156 4.17 12.32 -22.71
C GLU A 156 3.67 11.53 -21.50
N MET A 157 3.42 10.21 -21.65
CA MET A 157 2.97 9.33 -20.57
C MET A 157 3.97 9.27 -19.40
N MET A 158 5.28 9.18 -19.69
CA MET A 158 6.31 9.20 -18.64
C MET A 158 6.37 10.55 -17.93
N THR A 159 6.18 11.65 -18.66
CA THR A 159 6.15 13.00 -18.08
C THR A 159 4.93 13.18 -17.18
N GLU A 160 3.75 12.72 -17.61
CA GLU A 160 2.51 12.75 -16.83
C GLU A 160 2.68 11.95 -15.53
N ALA A 161 3.18 10.71 -15.62
CA ALA A 161 3.40 9.85 -14.46
C ALA A 161 4.40 10.44 -13.45
N CYS A 162 5.47 11.07 -13.94
CA CYS A 162 6.42 11.76 -13.06
C CYS A 162 5.81 13.01 -12.43
N SER A 163 5.02 13.77 -13.18
CA SER A 163 4.33 14.97 -12.68
C SER A 163 3.32 14.63 -11.60
N PHE A 164 2.58 13.52 -11.74
CA PHE A 164 1.65 13.02 -10.73
C PHE A 164 2.30 12.84 -9.35
N VAL A 165 3.57 12.45 -9.32
CA VAL A 165 4.34 12.25 -8.08
C VAL A 165 5.30 13.41 -7.75
N ASN A 166 5.07 14.58 -8.31
CA ASN A 166 5.91 15.78 -8.12
C ASN A 166 7.41 15.52 -8.47
N LEU A 167 7.65 14.78 -9.55
CA LEU A 167 8.97 14.60 -10.15
C LEU A 167 8.99 15.21 -11.55
N LYS A 168 10.14 15.73 -11.98
CA LYS A 168 10.32 16.20 -13.35
C LYS A 168 11.01 15.12 -14.17
N PHE A 169 10.33 14.58 -15.17
CA PHE A 169 10.88 13.52 -16.02
C PHE A 169 12.22 13.91 -16.66
N ALA A 170 12.36 15.17 -17.11
CA ALA A 170 13.60 15.65 -17.70
C ALA A 170 14.83 15.54 -16.76
N GLU A 171 14.62 15.66 -15.44
CA GLU A 171 15.67 15.51 -14.43
C GLU A 171 16.02 14.04 -14.14
N LEU A 172 15.16 13.12 -14.54
CA LEU A 172 15.33 11.66 -14.34
C LEU A 172 15.91 10.97 -15.57
N THR A 173 15.81 11.60 -16.74
CA THR A 173 16.31 11.05 -18.01
C THR A 173 17.79 10.74 -17.92
N ASN A 174 18.17 9.54 -18.36
CA ASN A 174 19.54 8.99 -18.31
C ASN A 174 20.13 8.73 -16.93
N LYS A 175 19.40 8.96 -15.82
CA LYS A 175 19.86 8.64 -14.48
C LYS A 175 19.66 7.15 -14.15
N TYR A 176 20.48 6.67 -13.24
CA TYR A 176 20.38 5.35 -12.63
C TYR A 176 19.73 5.44 -11.23
N PRO A 177 19.18 4.35 -10.70
CA PRO A 177 18.56 4.32 -9.38
C PRO A 177 19.43 4.90 -8.24
N PHE A 178 20.72 4.59 -8.23
CA PHE A 178 21.65 5.07 -7.20
C PHE A 178 21.94 6.57 -7.24
N GLU A 179 21.54 7.28 -8.30
CA GLU A 179 21.66 8.74 -8.42
C GLU A 179 20.44 9.48 -7.84
N LEU A 180 19.45 8.75 -7.33
CA LEU A 180 18.23 9.31 -6.76
C LEU A 180 18.23 9.20 -5.23
N SER A 181 17.59 10.16 -4.57
CA SER A 181 17.31 10.06 -3.14
C SER A 181 16.24 8.98 -2.85
N GLY A 182 16.21 8.46 -1.61
CA GLY A 182 15.19 7.49 -1.20
C GLY A 182 13.76 7.97 -1.45
N GLY A 183 13.47 9.25 -1.14
CA GLY A 183 12.15 9.84 -1.40
C GLY A 183 11.83 10.00 -2.90
N GLN A 184 12.83 10.24 -3.75
CA GLN A 184 12.63 10.24 -5.21
C GLN A 184 12.35 8.83 -5.71
N MET A 185 13.07 7.82 -5.20
CA MET A 185 12.85 6.42 -5.56
C MET A 185 11.45 5.94 -5.13
N GLN A 186 11.01 6.31 -3.93
CA GLN A 186 9.67 5.97 -3.45
C GLN A 186 8.58 6.56 -4.36
N ARG A 187 8.69 7.85 -4.69
CA ARG A 187 7.76 8.49 -5.61
C ARG A 187 7.81 7.89 -7.01
N LEU A 188 8.99 7.50 -7.48
CA LEU A 188 9.15 6.82 -8.76
C LEU A 188 8.44 5.43 -8.78
N MET A 189 8.42 4.70 -7.67
CA MET A 189 7.65 3.46 -7.56
C MET A 189 6.15 3.73 -7.77
N ILE A 190 5.61 4.82 -7.20
CA ILE A 190 4.21 5.22 -7.42
C ILE A 190 3.98 5.62 -8.89
N ALA A 191 4.92 6.37 -9.51
CA ALA A 191 4.84 6.71 -10.94
C ALA A 191 4.81 5.45 -11.85
N ARG A 192 5.53 4.39 -11.49
CA ARG A 192 5.44 3.10 -12.18
C ARG A 192 4.04 2.49 -12.08
N ILE A 193 3.44 2.51 -10.89
CA ILE A 193 2.08 1.99 -10.68
C ILE A 193 1.07 2.82 -11.50
N PHE A 194 1.23 4.15 -11.54
CA PHE A 194 0.42 5.04 -12.39
C PHE A 194 0.48 4.63 -13.88
N LEU A 195 1.66 4.24 -14.39
CA LEU A 195 1.81 3.75 -15.76
C LEU A 195 1.23 2.35 -15.97
N LEU A 196 1.44 1.45 -15.00
CA LEU A 196 0.98 0.06 -15.08
C LEU A 196 -0.53 -0.08 -14.90
N LYS A 197 -1.15 0.77 -14.05
CA LYS A 197 -2.59 0.74 -13.69
C LYS A 197 -3.08 -0.69 -13.41
N PRO A 198 -2.54 -1.36 -12.41
CA PRO A 198 -3.01 -2.69 -12.02
C PRO A 198 -4.40 -2.60 -11.38
N ASP A 199 -5.09 -3.74 -11.27
CA ASP A 199 -6.36 -3.82 -10.53
C ASP A 199 -6.12 -3.73 -9.01
N ILE A 200 -4.97 -4.26 -8.55
CA ILE A 200 -4.59 -4.32 -7.14
C ILE A 200 -3.15 -3.81 -6.97
N LEU A 201 -2.98 -2.89 -6.03
CA LEU A 201 -1.68 -2.46 -5.52
C LEU A 201 -1.48 -3.00 -4.10
N LEU A 202 -0.41 -3.76 -3.87
CA LEU A 202 0.05 -4.13 -2.55
C LEU A 202 1.20 -3.21 -2.14
N ALA A 203 1.00 -2.41 -1.09
CA ALA A 203 1.99 -1.49 -0.54
C ALA A 203 2.50 -2.03 0.81
N ASP A 204 3.68 -2.65 0.80
CA ASP A 204 4.28 -3.28 1.98
C ASP A 204 5.24 -2.30 2.67
N GLU A 205 4.79 -1.69 3.76
CA GLU A 205 5.48 -0.66 4.55
C GLU A 205 6.06 0.49 3.69
N PRO A 206 5.28 1.10 2.79
CA PRO A 206 5.81 2.03 1.78
C PRO A 206 6.35 3.35 2.36
N THR A 207 6.16 3.59 3.65
CA THR A 207 6.58 4.83 4.34
C THR A 207 7.62 4.61 5.44
N SER A 208 8.10 3.38 5.68
CA SER A 208 9.00 3.06 6.80
C SER A 208 10.38 3.66 6.68
N MET A 209 10.88 3.90 5.46
CA MET A 209 12.21 4.48 5.20
C MET A 209 12.19 5.97 4.87
N ILE A 210 11.08 6.67 5.18
CA ILE A 210 10.88 8.08 4.84
C ILE A 210 10.70 8.90 6.12
N ASP A 211 11.18 10.15 6.09
CA ASP A 211 10.94 11.11 7.17
C ASP A 211 9.46 11.40 7.37
N ALA A 212 9.10 11.81 8.59
CA ALA A 212 7.70 12.00 8.99
C ALA A 212 6.93 13.00 8.10
N CYS A 213 7.61 14.05 7.61
CA CYS A 213 6.96 15.06 6.76
C CYS A 213 6.61 14.50 5.38
N SER A 214 7.47 13.64 4.84
CA SER A 214 7.26 13.01 3.52
C SER A 214 6.28 11.85 3.55
N ARG A 215 6.01 11.24 4.73
CA ARG A 215 5.04 10.12 4.87
C ARG A 215 3.64 10.52 4.42
N ALA A 216 3.13 11.66 4.91
CA ALA A 216 1.81 12.16 4.53
C ALA A 216 1.70 12.34 3.01
N THR A 217 2.73 12.92 2.38
CA THR A 217 2.77 13.11 0.92
C THR A 217 2.66 11.78 0.15
N ILE A 218 3.33 10.73 0.61
CA ILE A 218 3.25 9.40 -0.03
C ILE A 218 1.86 8.79 0.15
N LEU A 219 1.24 8.94 1.33
CA LEU A 219 -0.12 8.46 1.57
C LEU A 219 -1.14 9.19 0.70
N ASP A 220 -1.02 10.52 0.57
CA ASP A 220 -1.88 11.32 -0.32
C ASP A 220 -1.71 10.91 -1.79
N MET A 221 -0.47 10.62 -2.23
CA MET A 221 -0.24 10.10 -3.59
C MET A 221 -0.90 8.73 -3.79
N LEU A 222 -0.89 7.84 -2.81
CA LEU A 222 -1.56 6.53 -2.89
C LEU A 222 -3.08 6.69 -2.93
N LEU A 223 -3.65 7.58 -2.12
CA LEU A 223 -5.08 7.92 -2.13
C LEU A 223 -5.51 8.49 -3.49
N ASN A 224 -4.76 9.47 -4.01
CA ASN A 224 -5.02 10.07 -5.31
C ASN A 224 -4.92 9.03 -6.43
N LEU A 225 -3.90 8.16 -6.39
CA LEU A 225 -3.73 7.08 -7.36
C LEU A 225 -4.93 6.12 -7.36
N ARG A 226 -5.39 5.70 -6.16
CA ARG A 226 -6.60 4.89 -6.00
C ARG A 226 -7.82 5.60 -6.56
N ASN A 227 -8.02 6.87 -6.23
CA ASN A 227 -9.20 7.65 -6.66
C ASN A 227 -9.23 7.86 -8.18
N GLU A 228 -8.07 8.13 -8.80
CA GLU A 228 -7.98 8.32 -10.25
C GLU A 228 -8.12 7.03 -11.07
N THR A 229 -7.68 5.92 -10.52
CA THR A 229 -7.60 4.66 -11.28
C THR A 229 -8.69 3.65 -10.89
N GLY A 230 -9.32 3.82 -9.73
CA GLY A 230 -10.28 2.87 -9.17
C GLY A 230 -9.64 1.55 -8.67
N MET A 231 -8.30 1.47 -8.58
CA MET A 231 -7.61 0.27 -8.12
C MET A 231 -7.89 -0.03 -6.65
N THR A 232 -7.83 -1.29 -6.28
CA THR A 232 -7.82 -1.74 -4.88
C THR A 232 -6.42 -1.58 -4.31
N VAL A 233 -6.31 -1.07 -3.07
CA VAL A 233 -5.02 -0.92 -2.39
C VAL A 233 -4.99 -1.78 -1.13
N ILE A 234 -3.98 -2.65 -1.01
CA ILE A 234 -3.69 -3.42 0.20
C ILE A 234 -2.46 -2.77 0.83
N PHE A 235 -2.67 -2.07 1.93
CA PHE A 235 -1.64 -1.32 2.65
C PHE A 235 -1.19 -2.11 3.87
N ILE A 236 0.07 -2.52 3.91
CA ILE A 236 0.63 -3.27 5.03
C ILE A 236 1.47 -2.33 5.87
N THR A 237 1.22 -2.29 7.17
CA THR A 237 1.94 -1.43 8.12
C THR A 237 1.93 -2.01 9.53
N HIS A 238 2.83 -1.56 10.37
CA HIS A 238 2.77 -1.75 11.83
C HIS A 238 2.19 -0.52 12.55
N ASP A 239 1.96 0.58 11.82
CA ASP A 239 1.44 1.85 12.36
C ASP A 239 -0.09 1.90 12.20
N ILE A 240 -0.80 1.73 13.32
CA ILE A 240 -2.27 1.75 13.34
C ILE A 240 -2.85 3.14 13.05
N GLY A 241 -2.10 4.21 13.35
CA GLY A 241 -2.50 5.58 13.03
C GLY A 241 -2.50 5.83 11.51
N LEU A 242 -1.47 5.36 10.80
CA LEU A 242 -1.44 5.42 9.33
C LEU A 242 -2.55 4.58 8.71
N ALA A 243 -2.77 3.37 9.24
CA ALA A 243 -3.87 2.51 8.79
C ALA A 243 -5.23 3.19 8.96
N TYR A 244 -5.47 3.81 10.11
CA TYR A 244 -6.70 4.57 10.35
C TYR A 244 -6.87 5.73 9.38
N TYR A 245 -5.79 6.47 9.09
CA TYR A 245 -5.85 7.63 8.21
C TYR A 245 -6.26 7.26 6.77
N ILE A 246 -5.68 6.17 6.23
CA ILE A 246 -5.78 5.87 4.79
C ILE A 246 -6.90 4.88 4.44
N SER A 247 -7.34 4.00 5.37
CA SER A 247 -8.10 2.79 5.01
C SER A 247 -9.59 2.90 5.18
N ASP A 248 -10.31 2.20 4.29
CA ASP A 248 -11.75 1.93 4.40
C ASP A 248 -11.98 0.78 5.39
N SER A 249 -11.16 -0.28 5.32
CA SER A 249 -11.20 -1.42 6.24
C SER A 249 -9.82 -1.84 6.75
N VAL A 250 -9.81 -2.45 7.92
CA VAL A 250 -8.60 -2.87 8.64
C VAL A 250 -8.70 -4.34 9.05
N TYR A 251 -7.60 -5.06 8.85
CA TYR A 251 -7.38 -6.44 9.30
C TYR A 251 -6.21 -6.44 10.28
N ILE A 252 -6.46 -6.83 11.52
CA ILE A 252 -5.43 -6.92 12.57
C ILE A 252 -4.86 -8.33 12.59
N MET A 253 -3.54 -8.43 12.42
CA MET A 253 -2.85 -9.72 12.31
C MET A 253 -1.93 -9.96 13.51
N GLU A 254 -2.17 -11.06 14.23
CA GLU A 254 -1.35 -11.53 15.36
C GLU A 254 -1.03 -13.02 15.18
N HIS A 255 0.24 -13.41 15.34
CA HIS A 255 0.68 -14.81 15.28
C HIS A 255 0.15 -15.61 14.07
N GLY A 256 0.15 -15.00 12.91
CA GLY A 256 -0.31 -15.62 11.65
C GLY A 256 -1.81 -15.61 11.42
N LYS A 257 -2.61 -15.04 12.32
CA LYS A 257 -4.08 -15.02 12.25
C LYS A 257 -4.63 -13.60 12.15
N PHE A 258 -5.76 -13.45 11.50
CA PHE A 258 -6.58 -12.26 11.65
C PHE A 258 -7.40 -12.38 12.93
N VAL A 259 -7.09 -11.52 13.92
CA VAL A 259 -7.78 -11.52 15.23
C VAL A 259 -8.96 -10.57 15.27
N GLU A 260 -8.95 -9.57 14.38
CA GLU A 260 -10.06 -8.63 14.21
C GLU A 260 -10.04 -8.04 12.80
N SER A 261 -11.21 -7.80 12.19
CA SER A 261 -11.33 -7.14 10.90
C SER A 261 -12.66 -6.43 10.74
N GLY A 262 -12.69 -5.42 9.88
CA GLY A 262 -13.90 -4.65 9.57
C GLY A 262 -13.60 -3.24 9.12
N LYS A 263 -14.65 -2.39 9.09
CA LYS A 263 -14.50 -0.96 8.79
C LYS A 263 -13.49 -0.32 9.73
N ALA A 264 -12.62 0.54 9.22
CA ALA A 264 -11.52 1.15 9.97
C ALA A 264 -12.02 1.85 11.27
N ASP A 265 -13.12 2.61 11.18
CA ASP A 265 -13.70 3.28 12.35
C ASP A 265 -14.12 2.28 13.42
N LYS A 266 -14.76 1.17 13.04
CA LYS A 266 -15.24 0.16 14.00
C LYS A 266 -14.09 -0.57 14.69
N VAL A 267 -13.08 -1.01 13.90
CA VAL A 267 -11.95 -1.78 14.46
C VAL A 267 -11.07 -0.89 15.36
N ILE A 268 -10.89 0.39 15.01
CA ILE A 268 -9.94 1.25 15.71
C ILE A 268 -10.59 2.05 16.85
N LEU A 269 -11.82 2.52 16.68
CA LEU A 269 -12.51 3.28 17.72
C LEU A 269 -13.25 2.41 18.74
N GLU A 270 -13.68 1.19 18.32
CA GLU A 270 -14.43 0.25 19.15
C GLU A 270 -13.79 -1.15 19.14
N PRO A 271 -12.48 -1.30 19.45
CA PRO A 271 -11.77 -2.56 19.34
C PRO A 271 -12.35 -3.62 20.26
N GLN A 272 -12.52 -4.85 19.74
CA GLN A 272 -13.04 -5.97 20.51
C GLN A 272 -11.92 -6.92 20.96
N ALA A 273 -10.96 -7.22 20.06
CA ALA A 273 -9.88 -8.14 20.39
C ALA A 273 -8.89 -7.52 21.41
N PRO A 274 -8.43 -8.28 22.41
CA PRO A 274 -7.45 -7.79 23.39
C PRO A 274 -6.17 -7.27 22.76
N TYR A 275 -5.70 -7.91 21.70
CA TYR A 275 -4.52 -7.49 20.95
C TYR A 275 -4.72 -6.15 20.27
N THR A 276 -5.86 -5.92 19.63
CA THR A 276 -6.19 -4.63 19.01
C THR A 276 -6.21 -3.51 20.03
N LYS A 277 -6.80 -3.76 21.22
CA LYS A 277 -6.83 -2.80 22.33
C LYS A 277 -5.41 -2.43 22.78
N ARG A 278 -4.52 -3.43 22.91
CA ARG A 278 -3.11 -3.22 23.25
C ARG A 278 -2.40 -2.39 22.18
N LEU A 279 -2.51 -2.75 20.90
CA LEU A 279 -1.90 -2.01 19.79
C LEU A 279 -2.32 -0.53 19.76
N ILE A 280 -3.58 -0.24 20.08
CA ILE A 280 -4.09 1.14 20.12
C ILE A 280 -3.58 1.87 21.37
N SER A 281 -3.49 1.20 22.52
CA SER A 281 -2.97 1.80 23.75
C SER A 281 -1.48 2.15 23.67
N ASP A 282 -0.73 1.43 22.85
CA ASP A 282 0.71 1.63 22.65
C ASP A 282 1.03 2.83 21.72
N VAL A 283 0.01 3.40 21.07
CA VAL A 283 0.17 4.62 20.27
C VAL A 283 0.36 5.83 21.19
N PRO A 284 1.47 6.57 21.09
CA PRO A 284 1.72 7.75 21.93
C PRO A 284 0.62 8.80 21.77
N LYS A 285 -0.06 9.15 22.86
CA LYS A 285 -1.05 10.22 22.86
C LYS A 285 -0.37 11.56 23.15
N ILE A 286 -0.50 12.53 22.26
CA ILE A 286 0.20 13.83 22.32
C ILE A 286 -0.16 14.63 23.59
N HIS A 287 -1.29 14.33 24.25
CA HIS A 287 -1.81 15.08 25.40
C HIS A 287 -1.76 14.34 26.73
N GLU A 288 -1.25 13.10 26.78
CA GLU A 288 -1.07 12.38 28.03
C GLU A 288 0.42 12.42 28.44
N PRO A 289 0.74 12.84 29.68
CA PRO A 289 2.14 12.76 30.15
C PRO A 289 2.58 11.29 30.17
N TRP A 290 3.77 11.04 29.67
CA TRP A 290 4.36 9.68 29.63
C TRP A 290 4.56 9.19 31.05
N ASP A 291 3.89 8.13 31.45
CA ASP A 291 4.18 7.44 32.71
C ASP A 291 5.41 6.53 32.52
N LEU A 292 6.57 7.10 32.87
CA LEU A 292 7.85 6.40 32.82
C LEU A 292 8.02 5.39 33.99
N SER A 293 7.07 5.31 34.93
CA SER A 293 7.15 4.40 36.09
C SER A 293 7.02 2.93 35.70
N THR A 294 6.50 2.63 34.50
CA THR A 294 6.32 1.27 33.98
C THR A 294 7.44 0.80 33.04
N VAL A 295 8.42 1.67 32.76
CA VAL A 295 9.56 1.31 31.90
C VAL A 295 10.64 0.62 32.75
N ASP A 296 10.78 -0.68 32.59
CA ASP A 296 11.89 -1.43 33.20
C ASP A 296 13.21 -1.08 32.48
N LEU A 297 13.96 -0.13 33.04
CA LEU A 297 15.27 0.31 32.55
C LEU A 297 16.40 -0.71 32.80
N THR A 298 16.08 -1.89 33.35
CA THR A 298 17.08 -2.92 33.68
C THR A 298 17.24 -4.00 32.62
N ALA A 299 16.47 -3.97 31.53
CA ALA A 299 16.52 -4.97 30.44
C ALA A 299 17.61 -4.69 29.39
N GLY A 300 18.73 -4.08 29.77
CA GLY A 300 19.84 -3.75 28.87
C GLY A 300 21.19 -3.98 29.54
N ASN A 301 21.55 -5.25 29.81
CA ASN A 301 22.93 -5.70 30.02
C ASN A 301 23.11 -7.07 29.39
#